data_4247dfaaa3e071eca12f054248ee0196
#
_entry.id   4247dfaaa3e071eca12f054248ee0196
#
_cell.length_a   1.000
_cell.length_b   1.000
_cell.length_c   1.000
_cell.angle_alpha   90.00
_cell.angle_beta   90.00
_cell.angle_gamma   90.00
#
_symmetry.space_group_name_H-M   'P 1'
#
loop_
_entity.id
_entity.type
_entity.pdbx_description
1 polymer ?
#
loop_
_entity_poly.entity_id
_entity_poly.type
_entity_poly.pdbx_seq_one_letter_code
_entity_poly.pdbx_strand_id
1 'polypeptide(L)'
;MHADGAANLMLALVTGRFGTDAATYVRSRLLRPAVSKHSFMGGGFPDGTIYESKVGDAYDTLAEIVHAQLPDGRRLIVAVFTNGRDPDGPDEQDLTVVAEFAKLLLERLPAPDD
;
A
#
# COMPACT_ATOMS: atom_id res chain seq x y z
N MET A 1 -5.56 14.44 5.21
CA MET A 1 -5.37 13.20 5.99
C MET A 1 -3.88 12.94 6.14
N HIS A 2 -3.46 12.56 7.33
CA HIS A 2 -2.06 12.18 7.56
C HIS A 2 -1.85 10.69 7.29
N ALA A 3 -0.61 10.30 7.04
CA ALA A 3 -0.28 8.92 6.70
C ALA A 3 -0.66 7.93 7.82
N ASP A 4 -0.43 8.30 9.09
CA ASP A 4 -0.81 7.46 10.22
C ASP A 4 -2.33 7.29 10.34
N GLY A 5 -3.09 8.35 10.06
CA GLY A 5 -4.56 8.28 10.02
C GLY A 5 -5.04 7.34 8.92
N ALA A 6 -4.42 7.40 7.74
CA ALA A 6 -4.75 6.52 6.63
C ALA A 6 -4.41 5.06 6.94
N ALA A 7 -3.26 4.80 7.56
CA ALA A 7 -2.88 3.45 7.98
C ALA A 7 -3.84 2.89 9.04
N ASN A 8 -4.25 3.72 10.00
CA ASN A 8 -5.22 3.33 11.03
C ASN A 8 -6.58 3.02 10.43
N LEU A 9 -7.00 3.77 9.41
CA LEU A 9 -8.27 3.51 8.71
C LEU A 9 -8.21 2.15 8.00
N MET A 10 -7.12 1.86 7.31
CA MET A 10 -6.93 0.57 6.65
C MET A 10 -6.92 -0.56 7.69
N LEU A 11 -6.24 -0.38 8.81
CA LEU A 11 -6.22 -1.37 9.87
C LEU A 11 -7.62 -1.64 10.41
N ALA A 12 -8.41 -0.60 10.66
CA ALA A 12 -9.79 -0.75 11.11
C ALA A 12 -10.64 -1.52 10.09
N LEU A 13 -10.43 -1.25 8.79
CA LEU A 13 -11.15 -1.93 7.73
C LEU A 13 -10.82 -3.43 7.69
N VAL A 14 -9.53 -3.79 7.69
CA VAL A 14 -9.12 -5.19 7.53
C VAL A 14 -9.29 -6.02 8.80
N THR A 15 -9.40 -5.38 9.97
CA THR A 15 -9.67 -6.06 11.22
C THR A 15 -11.17 -6.13 11.59
N GLY A 16 -12.03 -5.67 10.70
CA GLY A 16 -13.47 -5.84 10.83
C GLY A 16 -14.19 -4.84 11.72
N ARG A 17 -13.57 -3.71 12.06
CA ARG A 17 -14.20 -2.71 12.94
C ARG A 17 -15.46 -2.07 12.35
N PHE A 18 -15.57 -2.08 11.02
CA PHE A 18 -16.75 -1.52 10.32
C PHE A 18 -17.79 -2.57 10.00
N GLY A 19 -17.60 -3.81 10.49
CA GLY A 19 -18.48 -4.93 10.16
C GLY A 19 -18.08 -5.62 8.86
N THR A 20 -18.49 -6.87 8.72
CA THR A 20 -18.09 -7.72 7.60
C THR A 20 -18.63 -7.22 6.26
N ASP A 21 -19.88 -6.79 6.22
CA ASP A 21 -20.52 -6.37 4.96
C ASP A 21 -19.87 -5.11 4.40
N ALA A 22 -19.63 -4.12 5.26
CA ALA A 22 -18.97 -2.88 4.85
C ALA A 22 -17.53 -3.14 4.40
N ALA A 23 -16.81 -3.96 5.14
CA ALA A 23 -15.43 -4.32 4.79
C ALA A 23 -15.37 -5.05 3.45
N THR A 24 -16.24 -6.02 3.23
CA THR A 24 -16.30 -6.76 1.98
C THR A 24 -16.59 -5.84 0.81
N TYR A 25 -17.56 -4.93 0.98
CA TYR A 25 -17.90 -3.97 -0.07
C TYR A 25 -16.71 -3.08 -0.43
N VAL A 26 -16.08 -2.46 0.56
CA VAL A 26 -14.96 -1.54 0.33
C VAL A 26 -13.78 -2.29 -0.31
N ARG A 27 -13.42 -3.44 0.26
CA ARG A 27 -12.24 -4.19 -0.21
C ARG A 27 -12.43 -4.72 -1.64
N SER A 28 -13.62 -5.15 -1.98
CA SER A 28 -13.90 -5.69 -3.32
C SER A 28 -14.05 -4.61 -4.38
N ARG A 29 -14.38 -3.38 -4.00
CA ARG A 29 -14.72 -2.32 -4.96
C ARG A 29 -13.72 -1.18 -5.04
N LEU A 30 -13.15 -0.82 -3.90
CA LEU A 30 -12.29 0.36 -3.81
C LEU A 30 -10.82 0.02 -3.70
N LEU A 31 -10.48 -1.17 -3.19
CA LEU A 31 -9.11 -1.59 -3.09
C LEU A 31 -8.71 -2.43 -4.31
N ARG A 32 -7.50 -2.26 -4.75
CA ARG A 32 -6.97 -3.00 -5.89
C ARG A 32 -6.25 -4.26 -5.40
N PRO A 33 -6.56 -5.42 -5.96
CA PRO A 33 -5.86 -6.66 -5.61
C PRO A 33 -4.44 -6.72 -6.19
N ALA A 34 -3.70 -7.72 -5.77
CA ALA A 34 -2.28 -7.89 -6.04
C ALA A 34 -1.87 -7.82 -7.52
N VAL A 35 -2.76 -8.16 -8.42
CA VAL A 35 -2.47 -8.12 -9.86
C VAL A 35 -2.68 -6.75 -10.48
N SER A 36 -3.04 -5.75 -9.68
CA SER A 36 -3.28 -4.41 -10.19
C SER A 36 -1.98 -3.76 -10.63
N LYS A 37 -1.97 -3.22 -11.82
CA LYS A 37 -0.84 -2.45 -12.35
C LYS A 37 -0.73 -1.06 -11.74
N HIS A 38 -1.63 -0.72 -10.82
CA HIS A 38 -1.71 0.61 -10.25
C HIS A 38 -1.05 0.73 -8.88
N SER A 39 -0.51 -0.35 -8.33
CA SER A 39 0.23 -0.27 -7.07
C SER A 39 1.67 0.18 -7.32
N PHE A 40 2.11 1.23 -6.65
CA PHE A 40 3.49 1.70 -6.73
C PHE A 40 4.40 0.89 -5.80
N MET A 41 3.95 0.62 -4.58
CA MET A 41 4.74 -0.15 -3.63
C MET A 41 4.88 -1.63 -4.01
N GLY A 42 3.93 -2.14 -4.78
CA GLY A 42 3.92 -3.55 -5.17
C GLY A 42 5.18 -4.01 -5.88
N GLY A 43 5.86 -3.12 -6.61
CA GLY A 43 7.13 -3.43 -7.28
C GLY A 43 8.29 -3.69 -6.32
N GLY A 44 8.16 -3.31 -5.04
CA GLY A 44 9.19 -3.55 -4.02
C GLY A 44 8.89 -4.75 -3.12
N PHE A 45 7.75 -5.40 -3.29
CA PHE A 45 7.39 -6.57 -2.48
C PHE A 45 7.98 -7.85 -3.09
N PRO A 46 8.37 -8.83 -2.24
CA PRO A 46 8.84 -10.11 -2.75
C PRO A 46 7.75 -10.85 -3.53
N ASP A 47 8.16 -11.71 -4.45
CA ASP A 47 7.24 -12.57 -5.17
C ASP A 47 6.43 -13.42 -4.19
N GLY A 48 5.15 -13.58 -4.47
CA GLY A 48 4.24 -14.32 -3.58
C GLY A 48 3.56 -13.44 -2.53
N THR A 49 3.87 -12.14 -2.47
CA THR A 49 3.14 -11.22 -1.59
C THR A 49 1.71 -11.05 -2.09
N ILE A 50 0.76 -11.17 -1.17
CA ILE A 50 -0.65 -10.88 -1.44
C ILE A 50 -0.95 -9.52 -0.85
N TYR A 51 -1.46 -8.60 -1.67
CA TYR A 51 -1.74 -7.26 -1.17
C TYR A 51 -2.96 -6.64 -1.85
N GLU A 52 -3.52 -5.67 -1.17
CA GLU A 52 -4.58 -4.82 -1.68
C GLU A 52 -4.21 -3.37 -1.38
N SER A 53 -4.52 -2.47 -2.30
CA SER A 53 -4.09 -1.08 -2.16
C SER A 53 -5.11 -0.09 -2.72
N LYS A 54 -4.98 1.15 -2.24
CA LYS A 54 -5.66 2.31 -2.82
C LYS A 54 -4.62 3.36 -3.15
N VAL A 55 -4.56 3.73 -4.41
CA VAL A 55 -3.65 4.77 -4.90
C VAL A 55 -4.42 6.07 -5.07
N GLY A 56 -3.82 7.18 -4.66
CA GLY A 56 -4.27 8.52 -4.96
C GLY A 56 -3.21 9.24 -5.76
N ASP A 57 -3.61 9.80 -6.90
CA ASP A 57 -2.71 10.48 -7.82
C ASP A 57 -3.34 11.84 -8.17
N ALA A 58 -2.74 12.90 -7.67
CA ALA A 58 -3.14 14.26 -7.97
C ALA A 58 -1.95 15.01 -8.54
N TYR A 59 -2.17 16.22 -8.99
CA TYR A 59 -1.22 17.01 -9.79
C TYR A 59 0.24 16.91 -9.33
N ASP A 60 0.50 17.18 -8.05
CA ASP A 60 1.85 17.16 -7.48
C ASP A 60 2.00 16.18 -6.31
N THR A 61 1.00 15.36 -6.09
CA THR A 61 0.98 14.43 -4.96
C THR A 61 0.79 13.00 -5.43
N LEU A 62 1.40 12.08 -4.71
CA LEU A 62 1.21 10.65 -4.89
C LEU A 62 0.99 10.05 -3.52
N ALA A 63 -0.03 9.22 -3.39
CA ALA A 63 -0.33 8.54 -2.14
C ALA A 63 -0.70 7.09 -2.42
N GLU A 64 -0.32 6.22 -1.51
CA GLU A 64 -0.74 4.83 -1.55
C GLU A 64 -0.90 4.30 -0.13
N ILE A 65 -1.97 3.54 0.10
CA ILE A 65 -2.18 2.79 1.33
C ILE A 65 -2.26 1.33 0.94
N VAL A 66 -1.44 0.49 1.56
CA VAL A 66 -1.35 -0.93 1.24
C VAL A 66 -1.59 -1.76 2.49
N HIS A 67 -2.37 -2.83 2.35
CA HIS A 67 -2.40 -3.94 3.28
C HIS A 67 -1.77 -5.14 2.57
N ALA A 68 -0.70 -5.69 3.12
CA ALA A 68 0.07 -6.75 2.48
C ALA A 68 0.30 -7.91 3.42
N GLN A 69 0.30 -9.11 2.86
CA GLN A 69 0.74 -10.33 3.52
C GLN A 69 1.95 -10.86 2.76
N LEU A 70 3.10 -10.86 3.44
CA LEU A 70 4.34 -11.33 2.86
C LEU A 70 4.37 -12.85 2.75
N PRO A 71 5.22 -13.44 1.90
CA PRO A 71 5.32 -14.90 1.77
C PRO A 71 5.68 -15.61 3.06
N ASP A 72 6.37 -14.94 3.99
CA ASP A 72 6.73 -15.49 5.30
C ASP A 72 5.61 -15.38 6.34
N GLY A 73 4.44 -14.87 5.95
CA GLY A 73 3.26 -14.74 6.80
C GLY A 73 3.14 -13.42 7.55
N ARG A 74 4.17 -12.58 7.52
CA ARG A 74 4.06 -11.25 8.16
C ARG A 74 3.02 -10.41 7.42
N ARG A 75 2.24 -9.67 8.20
CA ARG A 75 1.26 -8.73 7.66
C ARG A 75 1.67 -7.31 8.00
N LEU A 76 1.47 -6.40 7.06
CA LEU A 76 1.78 -4.99 7.28
C LEU A 76 0.78 -4.09 6.59
N ILE A 77 0.66 -2.89 7.14
CA ILE A 77 -0.07 -1.79 6.53
C ILE A 77 0.91 -0.64 6.38
N VAL A 78 1.01 -0.12 5.17
CA VAL A 78 1.91 0.98 4.86
C VAL A 78 1.11 2.08 4.18
N ALA A 79 1.29 3.30 4.64
CA ALA A 79 0.75 4.48 3.98
C ALA A 79 1.90 5.41 3.61
N VAL A 80 1.94 5.80 2.35
CA VAL A 80 2.93 6.73 1.81
C VAL A 80 2.21 7.91 1.20
N PHE A 81 2.57 9.12 1.63
CA PHE A 81 2.05 10.35 1.08
C PHE A 81 3.24 11.21 0.66
N THR A 82 3.26 11.63 -0.60
CA THR A 82 4.34 12.47 -1.13
C THR A 82 3.80 13.76 -1.71
N ASN A 83 4.62 14.81 -1.69
CA ASN A 83 4.34 16.08 -2.32
C ASN A 83 5.47 16.45 -3.28
N GLY A 84 5.18 17.36 -4.19
CA GLY A 84 6.23 17.97 -5.00
C GLY A 84 6.72 17.11 -6.15
N ARG A 85 5.97 16.07 -6.51
CA ARG A 85 6.31 15.32 -7.72
C ARG A 85 6.20 16.23 -8.94
N ASP A 86 7.00 15.95 -9.98
CA ASP A 86 6.87 16.62 -11.26
C ASP A 86 5.66 16.04 -12.02
N PRO A 87 4.57 16.81 -12.21
CA PRO A 87 3.38 16.28 -12.88
C PRO A 87 3.63 15.97 -14.36
N ASP A 88 4.68 16.53 -14.95
CA ASP A 88 5.08 16.28 -16.32
C ASP A 88 6.18 15.23 -16.42
N GLY A 89 6.61 14.67 -15.28
CA GLY A 89 7.63 13.63 -15.23
C GLY A 89 7.09 12.27 -15.60
N PRO A 90 7.96 11.32 -15.98
CA PRO A 90 7.54 9.97 -16.33
C PRO A 90 7.04 9.19 -15.12
N ASP A 91 5.94 8.47 -15.29
CA ASP A 91 5.33 7.64 -14.24
C ASP A 91 6.29 6.58 -13.70
N GLU A 92 7.21 6.08 -14.53
CA GLU A 92 8.20 5.10 -14.11
C GLU A 92 9.10 5.60 -12.98
N GLN A 93 9.35 6.91 -12.92
CA GLN A 93 10.12 7.50 -11.82
C GLN A 93 9.42 7.32 -10.48
N ASP A 94 8.12 7.59 -10.46
CA ASP A 94 7.29 7.43 -9.25
C ASP A 94 7.22 5.97 -8.83
N LEU A 95 7.03 5.07 -9.80
CA LEU A 95 7.00 3.64 -9.55
C LEU A 95 8.31 3.15 -8.94
N THR A 96 9.45 3.61 -9.49
CA THR A 96 10.77 3.21 -9.01
C THR A 96 11.03 3.70 -7.58
N VAL A 97 10.75 4.96 -7.32
CA VAL A 97 11.03 5.56 -6.00
C VAL A 97 10.19 4.92 -4.90
N VAL A 98 8.90 4.75 -5.15
CA VAL A 98 8.00 4.19 -4.15
C VAL A 98 8.25 2.68 -3.96
N ALA A 99 8.57 1.97 -5.02
CA ALA A 99 8.95 0.55 -4.93
C ALA A 99 10.26 0.37 -4.13
N GLU A 100 11.27 1.21 -4.36
CA GLU A 100 12.50 1.18 -3.58
C GLU A 100 12.25 1.49 -2.10
N PHE A 101 11.37 2.44 -1.82
CA PHE A 101 10.98 2.74 -0.44
C PHE A 101 10.37 1.49 0.23
N ALA A 102 9.46 0.81 -0.45
CA ALA A 102 8.83 -0.40 0.09
C ALA A 102 9.88 -1.49 0.36
N LYS A 103 10.80 -1.68 -0.55
CA LYS A 103 11.88 -2.66 -0.41
C LYS A 103 12.77 -2.36 0.81
N LEU A 104 13.19 -1.10 0.95
CA LEU A 104 14.01 -0.67 2.09
C LEU A 104 13.26 -0.82 3.41
N LEU A 105 11.98 -0.52 3.42
CA LEU A 105 11.15 -0.69 4.60
C LEU A 105 11.10 -2.16 5.03
N LEU A 106 10.91 -3.08 4.10
CA LEU A 106 10.86 -4.51 4.40
C LEU A 106 12.18 -5.03 4.97
N GLU A 107 13.31 -4.52 4.50
CA GLU A 107 14.62 -4.89 5.02
C GLU A 107 14.83 -4.49 6.48
N ARG A 108 14.06 -3.51 6.96
CA ARG A 108 14.17 -2.97 8.32
C ARG A 108 13.12 -3.49 9.27
N LEU A 109 12.17 -4.29 8.79
CA LEU A 109 11.16 -4.89 9.65
C LEU A 109 11.78 -6.01 10.49
N PRO A 110 11.25 -6.23 11.72
CA PRO A 110 11.66 -7.39 12.51
C PRO A 110 11.44 -8.68 11.74
N ALA A 111 12.29 -9.69 12.01
CA ALA A 111 12.11 -11.01 11.45
C ALA A 111 10.75 -11.59 11.88
N PRO A 112 10.13 -12.48 11.06
CA PRO A 112 8.87 -13.09 11.44
C PRO A 112 9.05 -13.94 12.70
N ASP A 113 8.01 -13.96 13.55
CA ASP A 113 7.97 -14.83 14.72
C ASP A 113 7.90 -16.29 14.26
N ASP A 114 8.65 -17.15 14.93
CA ASP A 114 8.64 -18.57 14.67
C ASP A 114 7.38 -19.26 15.22
#